data_2f7746577842898fbdb9e73a6d66176f
#
_entry.id   2f7746577842898fbdb9e73a6d66176f
#
_cell.length_a   1.000
_cell.length_b   1.000
_cell.length_c   1.000
_cell.angle_alpha   90.00
_cell.angle_beta   90.00
_cell.angle_gamma   90.00
#
_symmetry.space_group_name_H-M   'P 1'
#
loop_
_entity.id
_entity.type
_entity.pdbx_description
1 polymer ?
#
loop_
_entity_poly.entity_id
_entity_poly.type
_entity_poly.pdbx_seq_one_letter_code
_entity_poly.pdbx_strand_id
1 'polypeptide(L)'
;MPKPTIEYAQQHLRVEGMSENEFLCIFGLYLLTPKIFDFLAEHINKNFRERGEFQLTSCLEELRQEEGMTGYVVKGKCFDTGLPDPYRQTMIDFRKL
;
A
#
# COMPACT_ATOMS: atom_id res chain seq x y z
N MET A 1 7.44 -3.27 0.32
CA MET A 1 7.47 -2.22 1.35
C MET A 1 7.65 -2.85 2.73
N PRO A 2 8.57 -2.38 3.54
CA PRO A 2 8.73 -2.93 4.88
C PRO A 2 7.53 -2.60 5.75
N LYS A 3 7.17 -3.53 6.60
CA LYS A 3 6.10 -3.31 7.57
C LYS A 3 6.60 -2.37 8.67
N PRO A 4 5.82 -1.36 9.07
CA PRO A 4 6.18 -0.49 10.18
C PRO A 4 6.15 -1.27 11.51
N THR A 5 6.83 -0.74 12.51
CA THR A 5 6.73 -1.27 13.86
C THR A 5 5.34 -0.93 14.44
N ILE A 6 4.91 -1.69 15.44
CA ILE A 6 3.63 -1.44 16.11
C ILE A 6 3.63 -0.04 16.75
N GLU A 7 4.75 0.35 17.36
CA GLU A 7 4.88 1.67 17.99
C GLU A 7 4.75 2.80 16.97
N TYR A 8 5.42 2.70 15.83
CA TYR A 8 5.34 3.68 14.77
C TYR A 8 3.90 3.79 14.24
N ALA A 9 3.25 2.65 14.01
CA ALA A 9 1.89 2.60 13.51
C ALA A 9 0.91 3.26 14.48
N GLN A 10 1.06 3.01 15.77
CA GLN A 10 0.20 3.61 16.80
C GLN A 10 0.38 5.12 16.92
N GLN A 11 1.59 5.64 16.63
CA GLN A 11 1.87 7.07 16.69
C GLN A 11 1.48 7.83 15.43
N HIS A 12 1.63 7.21 14.25
CA HIS A 12 1.58 7.94 12.98
C HIS A 12 0.53 7.44 11.98
N LEU A 13 0.03 6.21 12.14
CA LEU A 13 -0.82 5.58 11.14
C LEU A 13 -2.26 5.35 11.62
N ARG A 14 -2.65 5.97 12.70
CA ARG A 14 -4.01 5.83 13.25
C ARG A 14 -5.01 6.59 12.40
N VAL A 15 -6.18 5.99 12.23
CA VAL A 15 -7.32 6.60 11.57
C VAL A 15 -8.41 6.81 12.63
N GLU A 16 -8.99 8.00 12.66
CA GLU A 16 -10.06 8.33 13.60
C GLU A 16 -11.24 7.36 13.43
N GLY A 17 -11.76 6.88 14.56
CA GLY A 17 -12.86 5.92 14.58
C GLY A 17 -12.43 4.46 14.56
N MET A 18 -11.15 4.17 14.42
CA MET A 18 -10.60 2.82 14.48
C MET A 18 -9.94 2.55 15.84
N SER A 19 -9.87 1.28 16.23
CA SER A 19 -9.23 0.91 17.49
C SER A 19 -7.71 1.14 17.43
N GLU A 20 -7.05 1.14 18.59
CA GLU A 20 -5.60 1.38 18.69
C GLU A 20 -4.76 0.36 17.91
N ASN A 21 -5.28 -0.83 17.69
CA ASN A 21 -4.57 -1.92 17.02
C ASN A 21 -5.06 -2.16 15.59
N GLU A 22 -5.93 -1.31 15.07
CA GLU A 22 -6.43 -1.40 13.70
C GLU A 22 -5.85 -0.30 12.83
N PHE A 23 -5.39 -0.67 11.64
CA PHE A 23 -4.76 0.23 10.68
C PHE A 23 -5.27 -0.07 9.28
N LEU A 24 -5.34 0.97 8.44
CA LEU A 24 -5.63 0.80 7.04
C LEU A 24 -4.37 0.36 6.29
N CYS A 25 -4.52 -0.65 5.45
CA CYS A 25 -3.47 -1.14 4.57
C CYS A 25 -3.92 -1.03 3.12
N ILE A 26 -2.97 -0.80 2.22
CA ILE A 26 -3.28 -0.76 0.79
C ILE A 26 -3.01 -2.12 0.14
N PHE A 27 -3.87 -2.45 -0.82
CA PHE A 27 -3.62 -3.53 -1.77
C PHE A 27 -2.95 -2.95 -3.00
N GLY A 28 -2.38 -3.80 -3.84
CA GLY A 28 -1.79 -3.39 -5.10
C GLY A 28 -2.80 -3.03 -6.21
N LEU A 29 -3.90 -2.37 -5.86
CA LEU A 29 -4.92 -1.95 -6.82
C LEU A 29 -5.06 -0.44 -6.78
N TYR A 30 -4.62 0.22 -7.85
CA TYR A 30 -4.57 1.66 -7.95
C TYR A 30 -5.25 2.15 -9.22
N LEU A 31 -6.01 3.23 -9.09
CA LEU A 31 -6.52 4.01 -10.22
C LEU A 31 -5.82 5.37 -10.18
N LEU A 32 -4.97 5.62 -11.16
CA LEU A 32 -4.06 6.76 -11.14
C LEU A 32 -4.26 7.63 -12.38
N THR A 33 -3.99 8.92 -12.23
CA THR A 33 -3.92 9.84 -13.36
C THR A 33 -2.58 9.67 -14.09
N PRO A 34 -2.49 10.11 -15.38
CA PRO A 34 -1.23 10.02 -16.13
C PRO A 34 -0.06 10.76 -15.49
N LYS A 35 -0.30 11.66 -14.57
CA LYS A 35 0.74 12.40 -13.86
C LYS A 35 1.71 11.50 -13.10
N ILE A 36 1.30 10.29 -12.75
CA ILE A 36 2.19 9.31 -12.11
C ILE A 36 3.43 9.04 -12.97
N PHE A 37 3.31 9.06 -14.29
CA PHE A 37 4.43 8.84 -15.19
C PHE A 37 5.43 10.00 -15.16
N ASP A 38 4.97 11.23 -14.91
CA ASP A 38 5.85 12.37 -14.75
C ASP A 38 6.73 12.22 -13.51
N PHE A 39 6.17 11.78 -12.39
CA PHE A 39 6.91 11.51 -11.17
C PHE A 39 7.88 10.34 -11.35
N LEU A 40 7.46 9.28 -12.02
CA LEU A 40 8.33 8.14 -12.30
C LEU A 40 9.52 8.54 -13.17
N ALA A 41 9.27 9.32 -14.22
CA ALA A 41 10.33 9.83 -15.09
C ALA A 41 11.30 10.74 -14.34
N GLU A 42 10.80 11.59 -13.46
CA GLU A 42 11.63 12.46 -12.62
C GLU A 42 12.53 11.66 -11.68
N HIS A 43 12.00 10.64 -11.03
CA HIS A 43 12.76 9.76 -10.15
C HIS A 43 13.87 9.03 -10.91
N ILE A 44 13.59 8.57 -12.12
CA ILE A 44 14.58 7.90 -12.97
C ILE A 44 15.67 8.90 -13.39
N ASN A 45 15.28 10.09 -13.86
CA ASN A 45 16.22 11.10 -14.33
C ASN A 45 17.14 11.61 -13.21
N LYS A 46 16.61 11.75 -11.99
CA LYS A 46 17.38 12.18 -10.82
C LYS A 46 18.09 11.02 -10.14
N ASN A 47 17.91 9.79 -10.63
CA ASN A 47 18.41 8.57 -10.00
C ASN A 47 17.97 8.46 -8.53
N PHE A 48 16.76 8.93 -8.24
CA PHE A 48 16.20 8.83 -6.89
C PHE A 48 15.74 7.39 -6.65
N ARG A 49 16.41 6.73 -5.72
CA ARG A 49 16.13 5.35 -5.36
C ARG A 49 15.86 5.25 -3.88
N GLU A 50 14.92 4.40 -3.52
CA GLU A 50 14.65 4.06 -2.15
C GLU A 50 15.06 2.61 -1.95
N ARG A 51 15.99 2.36 -1.03
CA ARG A 51 16.57 1.02 -0.80
C ARG A 51 17.20 0.40 -2.04
N GLY A 52 17.85 1.23 -2.87
CA GLY A 52 18.53 0.79 -4.07
C GLY A 52 17.65 0.57 -5.29
N GLU A 53 16.34 0.81 -5.18
CA GLU A 53 15.36 0.57 -6.23
C GLU A 53 14.51 1.80 -6.52
N PHE A 54 13.99 1.90 -7.74
CA PHE A 54 12.94 2.84 -8.07
C PHE A 54 11.62 2.31 -7.52
N GLN A 55 10.97 3.07 -6.64
CA GLN A 55 9.78 2.63 -5.94
C GLN A 55 8.55 3.40 -6.43
N LEU A 56 7.48 2.67 -6.74
CA LEU A 56 6.19 3.27 -7.07
C LEU A 56 5.62 4.01 -5.85
N THR A 57 5.83 3.51 -4.66
CA THR A 57 5.29 4.07 -3.41
C THR A 57 5.68 5.54 -3.22
N SER A 58 6.94 5.90 -3.49
CA SER A 58 7.39 7.30 -3.39
C SER A 58 6.67 8.20 -4.38
N CYS A 59 6.41 7.71 -5.59
CA CYS A 59 5.65 8.45 -6.59
C CYS A 59 4.18 8.58 -6.22
N LEU A 60 3.60 7.56 -5.62
CA LEU A 60 2.22 7.63 -5.10
C LEU A 60 2.08 8.70 -4.02
N GLU A 61 3.06 8.82 -3.14
CA GLU A 61 3.05 9.84 -2.10
C GLU A 61 3.16 11.25 -2.68
N GLU A 62 4.00 11.46 -3.68
CA GLU A 62 4.09 12.75 -4.37
C GLU A 62 2.78 13.10 -5.10
N LEU A 63 2.16 12.11 -5.75
CA LEU A 63 0.87 12.29 -6.41
C LEU A 63 -0.21 12.66 -5.39
N ARG A 64 -0.21 11.98 -4.24
CA ARG A 64 -1.15 12.28 -3.15
C ARG A 64 -1.01 13.72 -2.66
N GLN A 65 0.21 14.19 -2.49
CA GLN A 65 0.47 15.56 -2.02
C GLN A 65 0.02 16.62 -3.03
N GLU A 66 0.11 16.33 -4.32
CA GLU A 66 -0.21 17.29 -5.37
C GLU A 66 -1.69 17.25 -5.79
N GLU A 67 -2.26 16.09 -6.00
CA GLU A 67 -3.62 15.93 -6.51
C GLU A 67 -4.60 15.39 -5.46
N GLY A 68 -4.10 14.92 -4.35
CA GLY A 68 -4.89 14.16 -3.38
C GLY A 68 -5.12 12.73 -3.81
N MET A 69 -5.65 11.92 -2.92
CA MET A 69 -5.93 10.52 -3.19
C MET A 69 -7.09 10.05 -2.32
N THR A 70 -8.00 9.30 -2.91
CA THR A 70 -9.13 8.73 -2.20
C THR A 70 -8.89 7.26 -1.95
N GLY A 71 -9.05 6.83 -0.70
CA GLY A 71 -9.00 5.43 -0.34
C GLY A 71 -10.41 4.84 -0.29
N TYR A 72 -10.56 3.64 -0.84
CA TYR A 72 -11.80 2.88 -0.74
C TYR A 72 -11.57 1.68 0.18
N VAL A 73 -12.34 1.60 1.25
CA VAL A 73 -12.26 0.47 2.18
C VAL A 73 -13.08 -0.68 1.62
N VAL A 74 -12.39 -1.73 1.21
CA VAL A 74 -13.01 -2.89 0.59
C VAL A 74 -13.75 -3.69 1.65
N LYS A 75 -14.99 -4.06 1.33
CA LYS A 75 -15.78 -4.99 2.15
C LYS A 75 -15.56 -6.40 1.62
N GLY A 76 -14.72 -7.15 2.29
CA GLY A 76 -14.38 -8.49 1.85
C GLY A 76 -13.19 -9.04 2.62
N LYS A 77 -12.65 -10.13 2.14
CA LYS A 77 -11.52 -10.79 2.76
C LYS A 77 -10.28 -10.66 1.86
N CYS A 78 -9.15 -10.29 2.47
CA CYS A 78 -7.87 -10.24 1.78
C CYS A 78 -7.25 -11.63 1.76
N PHE A 79 -6.80 -12.06 0.58
CA PHE A 79 -6.09 -13.32 0.41
C PHE A 79 -4.66 -13.02 0.01
N ASP A 80 -3.72 -13.52 0.81
CA ASP A 80 -2.29 -13.41 0.52
C ASP A 80 -1.80 -14.72 -0.08
N THR A 81 -1.22 -14.66 -1.26
CA THR A 81 -0.70 -15.83 -1.97
C THR A 81 0.82 -15.78 -2.15
N GLY A 82 1.50 -14.82 -1.52
CA GLY A 82 2.93 -14.62 -1.68
C GLY A 82 3.82 -15.57 -0.89
N LEU A 83 3.25 -16.27 0.10
CA LEU A 83 3.96 -17.23 0.95
C LEU A 83 3.22 -18.57 0.96
N PRO A 84 3.92 -19.70 1.22
CA PRO A 84 3.30 -21.03 1.17
C PRO A 84 2.12 -21.22 2.12
N ASP A 85 2.26 -20.83 3.38
CA ASP A 85 1.20 -21.04 4.37
C ASP A 85 -0.03 -20.16 4.12
N PRO A 86 0.09 -18.82 3.91
CA PRO A 86 -1.03 -18.00 3.49
C PRO A 86 -1.67 -18.45 2.17
N TYR A 87 -0.88 -18.93 1.22
CA TYR A 87 -1.38 -19.48 -0.03
C TYR A 87 -2.29 -20.70 0.22
N ARG A 88 -1.83 -21.62 1.05
CA ARG A 88 -2.58 -22.80 1.42
C ARG A 88 -3.89 -22.44 2.14
N GLN A 89 -3.81 -21.50 3.06
CA GLN A 89 -4.99 -21.01 3.78
C GLN A 89 -5.97 -20.32 2.85
N THR A 90 -5.47 -19.58 1.85
CA THR A 90 -6.30 -18.95 0.82
C THR A 90 -7.11 -20.00 0.05
N MET A 91 -6.48 -21.11 -0.32
CA MET A 91 -7.18 -22.19 -1.04
C MET A 91 -8.33 -22.76 -0.21
N ILE A 92 -8.13 -22.90 1.10
CA ILE A 92 -9.16 -23.39 2.01
C ILE A 92 -10.30 -22.37 2.15
N ASP A 93 -9.97 -21.13 2.43
CA ASP A 93 -10.93 -20.07 2.72
C ASP A 93 -11.73 -19.65 1.49
N PHE A 94 -11.09 -19.59 0.33
CA PHE A 94 -11.74 -19.21 -0.92
C PHE A 94 -12.86 -20.19 -1.29
N ARG A 95 -12.70 -21.46 -0.98
CA ARG A 95 -13.72 -22.48 -1.23
C ARG A 95 -14.99 -22.28 -0.41
N LYS A 96 -14.94 -21.51 0.67
CA LYS A 96 -16.04 -21.25 1.58
C LYS A 96 -16.87 -20.03 1.19
N LEU A 97 -16.43 -19.30 0.18
CA LEU A 97 -17.14 -18.10 -0.28
C LEU A 97 -18.38 -18.41 -1.11
#